data_f0a967d8a1d3384d72756742de021042
#
_entry.id   f0a967d8a1d3384d72756742de021042
#
_cell.length_a   1.000
_cell.length_b   1.000
_cell.length_c   1.000
_cell.angle_alpha   90.00
_cell.angle_beta   90.00
_cell.angle_gamma   90.00
#
_symmetry.space_group_name_H-M   'P 1'
#
loop_
_entity.id
_entity.type
_entity.pdbx_description
1 polymer ?
#
loop_
_entity_poly.entity_id
_entity_poly.type
_entity_poly.pdbx_seq_one_letter_code
_entity_poly.pdbx_strand_id
1 'polypeptide(L)'
;DKDAKILLFDVETAPMEIWAWAIRDQFIQHFQIKEEWFVLSWAAKWLFVDGTMSDCVTPAEALAKDDTRILKGIHDLFEQANIVVAHNAVRFDIRKLNYRFITNGYFKPSPYAVVDTLKQAQRHFAASSHKLDHLTKTFGLSQKHDTTFALWENCVSNKDLMKYVINYLEAPDLKEREICQTILDEEYWDLTVNIEKHLDYMLKYN
;
A
#
# COMPACT_ATOMS: atom_id res chain seq x y z
N ASP A 1 -9.51 -3.36 -31.40
CA ASP A 1 -8.39 -2.49 -31.76
C ASP A 1 -7.10 -3.17 -31.33
N LYS A 2 -6.22 -3.51 -32.31
CA LYS A 2 -4.97 -4.26 -32.02
C LYS A 2 -3.94 -3.43 -31.24
N ASP A 3 -4.20 -2.15 -31.07
CA ASP A 3 -3.28 -1.18 -30.46
C ASP A 3 -3.74 -0.68 -29.07
N ALA A 4 -4.80 -1.27 -28.50
CA ALA A 4 -5.27 -0.86 -27.19
C ALA A 4 -4.27 -1.24 -26.10
N LYS A 5 -3.74 -0.26 -25.37
CA LYS A 5 -2.88 -0.46 -24.21
C LYS A 5 -3.70 -0.90 -23.02
N ILE A 6 -3.52 -2.13 -22.56
CA ILE A 6 -4.24 -2.72 -21.45
C ILE A 6 -3.28 -2.86 -20.28
N LEU A 7 -3.55 -2.15 -19.19
CA LEU A 7 -2.76 -2.15 -17.98
C LEU A 7 -3.42 -3.05 -16.90
N LEU A 8 -2.72 -4.10 -16.50
CA LEU A 8 -3.04 -4.84 -15.28
C LEU A 8 -2.33 -4.16 -14.13
N PHE A 9 -2.99 -3.98 -12.98
CA PHE A 9 -2.37 -3.31 -11.84
C PHE A 9 -2.98 -3.77 -10.51
N ASP A 10 -2.24 -3.54 -9.44
CA ASP A 10 -2.66 -3.73 -8.05
C ASP A 10 -1.97 -2.71 -7.16
N VAL A 11 -2.59 -2.30 -6.04
CA VAL A 11 -2.02 -1.35 -5.09
C VAL A 11 -2.19 -1.84 -3.66
N GLU A 12 -1.17 -1.60 -2.85
CA GLU A 12 -1.24 -1.82 -1.40
C GLU A 12 -1.19 -0.49 -0.67
N THR A 13 -2.00 -0.37 0.36
CA THR A 13 -2.11 0.87 1.14
C THR A 13 -1.87 0.63 2.62
N ALA A 14 -1.28 1.61 3.27
CA ALA A 14 -1.18 1.64 4.72
C ALA A 14 -2.58 1.60 5.37
N PRO A 15 -2.73 0.99 6.54
CA PRO A 15 -3.94 1.14 7.34
C PRO A 15 -4.08 2.58 7.87
N MET A 16 -5.30 3.01 8.15
CA MET A 16 -5.55 4.24 8.90
C MET A 16 -5.26 4.02 10.39
N GLU A 17 -4.77 5.05 11.06
CA GLU A 17 -4.76 5.09 12.52
C GLU A 17 -5.99 5.85 13.01
N ILE A 18 -6.73 5.24 13.94
CA ILE A 18 -7.98 5.81 14.46
C ILE A 18 -8.04 5.76 15.97
N TRP A 19 -8.75 6.71 16.58
CA TRP A 19 -9.21 6.65 17.96
C TRP A 19 -10.56 5.94 18.02
N ALA A 20 -10.63 4.83 18.74
CA ALA A 20 -11.82 4.02 18.85
C ALA A 20 -12.20 3.77 20.31
N TRP A 21 -13.48 3.87 20.66
CA TRP A 21 -14.00 3.59 21.98
C TRP A 21 -14.29 2.12 22.22
N ALA A 22 -14.53 1.36 21.14
CA ALA A 22 -14.82 -0.07 21.18
C ALA A 22 -14.26 -0.77 19.94
N ILE A 23 -14.11 -2.11 20.01
CA ILE A 23 -13.59 -2.93 18.91
C ILE A 23 -14.72 -3.29 17.93
N ARG A 24 -15.98 -3.31 18.38
CA ARG A 24 -17.14 -3.74 17.59
C ARG A 24 -18.24 -2.71 17.63
N ASP A 25 -19.08 -2.75 16.60
CA ASP A 25 -20.37 -2.04 16.53
C ASP A 25 -20.25 -0.53 16.75
N GLN A 26 -19.17 0.09 16.27
CA GLN A 26 -19.05 1.54 16.29
C GLN A 26 -18.90 2.10 14.86
N PHE A 27 -19.50 3.26 14.67
CA PHE A 27 -19.34 4.05 13.46
C PHE A 27 -18.18 5.03 13.67
N ILE A 28 -17.10 4.90 12.89
CA ILE A 28 -15.94 5.79 12.97
C ILE A 28 -16.26 7.11 12.27
N GLN A 29 -16.19 8.20 13.00
CA GLN A 29 -16.32 9.55 12.47
C GLN A 29 -14.98 10.06 11.95
N HIS A 30 -15.01 10.95 10.96
CA HIS A 30 -13.78 11.47 10.34
C HIS A 30 -12.82 12.14 11.34
N PHE A 31 -13.33 12.78 12.40
CA PHE A 31 -12.51 13.40 13.45
C PHE A 31 -11.83 12.37 14.39
N GLN A 32 -12.18 11.09 14.29
CA GLN A 32 -11.50 10.01 15.01
C GLN A 32 -10.30 9.46 14.23
N ILE A 33 -10.13 9.88 12.98
CA ILE A 33 -8.95 9.52 12.19
C ILE A 33 -7.77 10.32 12.72
N LYS A 34 -6.79 9.61 13.25
CA LYS A 34 -5.52 10.18 13.70
C LYS A 34 -4.58 10.39 12.54
N GLU A 35 -4.50 9.35 11.70
CA GLU A 35 -3.64 9.34 10.52
C GLU A 35 -4.37 8.71 9.34
N GLU A 36 -4.33 9.38 8.21
CA GLU A 36 -4.92 8.91 6.97
C GLU A 36 -4.04 7.84 6.33
N TRP A 37 -4.64 6.97 5.53
CA TRP A 37 -3.92 5.98 4.75
C TRP A 37 -3.17 6.63 3.57
N PHE A 38 -2.10 5.98 3.11
CA PHE A 38 -1.34 6.34 1.92
C PHE A 38 -0.97 5.08 1.13
N VAL A 39 -0.47 5.23 -0.11
CA VAL A 39 -0.06 4.09 -0.93
C VAL A 39 1.32 3.62 -0.47
N LEU A 40 1.46 2.34 -0.17
CA LEU A 40 2.73 1.70 0.20
C LEU A 40 3.50 1.23 -1.04
N SER A 41 2.78 0.59 -1.96
CA SER A 41 3.36 0.04 -3.17
C SER A 41 2.31 -0.11 -4.26
N TRP A 42 2.80 -0.25 -5.48
CA TRP A 42 2.00 -0.67 -6.62
C TRP A 42 2.80 -1.60 -7.52
N ALA A 43 2.10 -2.50 -8.21
CA ALA A 43 2.63 -3.30 -9.29
C ALA A 43 1.73 -3.17 -10.51
N ALA A 44 2.33 -3.16 -11.70
CA ALA A 44 1.60 -3.04 -12.95
C ALA A 44 2.30 -3.79 -14.08
N LYS A 45 1.51 -4.26 -15.04
CA LYS A 45 2.00 -4.95 -16.23
C LYS A 45 1.15 -4.60 -17.43
N TRP A 46 1.79 -4.31 -18.56
CA TRP A 46 1.08 -4.24 -19.82
C TRP A 46 0.70 -5.66 -20.30
N LEU A 47 -0.57 -5.86 -20.63
CA LEU A 47 -1.01 -7.14 -21.17
C LEU A 47 -0.25 -7.43 -22.48
N PHE A 48 0.24 -8.66 -22.64
CA PHE A 48 1.05 -9.13 -23.75
C PHE A 48 2.48 -8.54 -23.84
N VAL A 49 2.93 -7.83 -22.83
CA VAL A 49 4.33 -7.35 -22.74
C VAL A 49 5.00 -8.04 -21.56
N ASP A 50 6.20 -8.53 -21.77
CA ASP A 50 6.99 -9.15 -20.69
C ASP A 50 7.50 -8.10 -19.71
N GLY A 51 7.62 -8.52 -18.45
CA GLY A 51 8.07 -7.67 -17.35
C GLY A 51 6.92 -7.06 -16.55
N THR A 52 7.18 -6.86 -15.28
CA THR A 52 6.31 -6.17 -14.32
C THR A 52 7.01 -4.90 -13.89
N MET A 53 6.28 -3.81 -13.86
CA MET A 53 6.71 -2.53 -13.31
C MET A 53 6.17 -2.45 -11.88
N SER A 54 6.97 -1.99 -10.95
CA SER A 54 6.53 -1.80 -9.57
C SER A 54 7.34 -0.70 -8.91
N ASP A 55 6.77 -0.11 -7.87
CA ASP A 55 7.46 0.84 -7.00
C ASP A 55 6.86 0.75 -5.60
N CYS A 56 7.65 1.07 -4.59
CA CYS A 56 7.22 1.18 -3.21
C CYS A 56 7.82 2.41 -2.55
N VAL A 57 7.21 2.87 -1.48
CA VAL A 57 7.80 3.90 -0.64
C VAL A 57 9.12 3.42 -0.05
N THR A 58 10.06 4.33 0.12
CA THR A 58 11.26 4.06 0.92
C THR A 58 10.91 4.02 2.40
N PRO A 59 11.76 3.46 3.28
CA PRO A 59 11.54 3.50 4.72
C PRO A 59 11.31 4.92 5.26
N ALA A 60 12.06 5.91 4.77
CA ALA A 60 11.90 7.30 5.17
C ALA A 60 10.54 7.87 4.71
N GLU A 61 10.10 7.58 3.48
CA GLU A 61 8.79 7.97 2.97
C GLU A 61 7.66 7.28 3.75
N ALA A 62 7.82 6.00 4.10
CA ALA A 62 6.84 5.26 4.91
C ALA A 62 6.67 5.87 6.30
N LEU A 63 7.76 6.25 6.97
CA LEU A 63 7.74 6.95 8.26
C LEU A 63 7.14 8.36 8.15
N ALA A 64 7.44 9.07 7.05
CA ALA A 64 6.85 10.38 6.74
C ALA A 64 5.41 10.31 6.21
N LYS A 65 4.91 9.10 5.88
CA LYS A 65 3.59 8.85 5.27
C LYS A 65 3.42 9.57 3.92
N ASP A 66 4.53 9.67 3.17
CA ASP A 66 4.63 10.37 1.89
C ASP A 66 4.73 9.37 0.73
N ASP A 67 3.69 9.28 -0.06
CA ASP A 67 3.62 8.45 -1.27
C ASP A 67 3.79 9.25 -2.58
N THR A 68 4.09 10.55 -2.49
CA THR A 68 4.12 11.47 -3.64
C THR A 68 5.01 10.95 -4.77
N ARG A 69 6.18 10.43 -4.45
CA ARG A 69 7.14 9.94 -5.45
C ARG A 69 6.59 8.76 -6.26
N ILE A 70 6.04 7.75 -5.55
CA ILE A 70 5.59 6.53 -6.21
C ILE A 70 4.29 6.74 -7.01
N LEU A 71 3.46 7.72 -6.61
CA LEU A 71 2.23 8.06 -7.33
C LEU A 71 2.48 8.53 -8.75
N LYS A 72 3.61 9.20 -9.00
CA LYS A 72 3.96 9.66 -10.35
C LYS A 72 4.05 8.48 -11.33
N GLY A 73 4.73 7.42 -10.95
CA GLY A 73 4.93 6.25 -11.82
C GLY A 73 3.60 5.61 -12.25
N ILE A 74 2.75 5.31 -11.28
CA ILE A 74 1.45 4.69 -11.59
C ILE A 74 0.51 5.65 -12.33
N HIS A 75 0.54 6.96 -12.04
CA HIS A 75 -0.21 7.96 -12.77
C HIS A 75 0.19 8.00 -14.25
N ASP A 76 1.49 8.04 -14.54
CA ASP A 76 2.02 8.06 -15.92
C ASP A 76 1.61 6.78 -16.71
N LEU A 77 1.47 5.64 -16.03
CA LEU A 77 0.96 4.40 -16.64
C LEU A 77 -0.54 4.51 -16.95
N PHE A 78 -1.33 5.07 -16.04
CA PHE A 78 -2.76 5.29 -16.25
C PHE A 78 -3.03 6.27 -17.39
N GLU A 79 -2.22 7.33 -17.54
CA GLU A 79 -2.32 8.27 -18.67
C GLU A 79 -2.13 7.60 -20.03
N GLN A 80 -1.37 6.52 -20.07
CA GLN A 80 -1.11 5.77 -21.29
C GLN A 80 -2.13 4.66 -21.56
N ALA A 81 -2.90 4.24 -20.53
CA ALA A 81 -3.79 3.11 -20.61
C ALA A 81 -5.11 3.45 -21.32
N ASN A 82 -5.53 2.60 -22.25
CA ASN A 82 -6.88 2.63 -22.81
C ASN A 82 -7.86 1.81 -21.94
N ILE A 83 -7.35 0.72 -21.35
CA ILE A 83 -8.10 -0.18 -20.50
C ILE A 83 -7.24 -0.49 -19.28
N VAL A 84 -7.85 -0.45 -18.09
CA VAL A 84 -7.23 -0.89 -16.84
C VAL A 84 -7.96 -2.12 -16.30
N VAL A 85 -7.21 -3.06 -15.76
CA VAL A 85 -7.71 -4.34 -15.25
C VAL A 85 -7.18 -4.56 -13.84
N ALA A 86 -8.06 -4.77 -12.88
CA ALA A 86 -7.70 -5.22 -11.53
C ALA A 86 -8.88 -5.93 -10.84
N HIS A 87 -8.63 -6.54 -9.70
CA HIS A 87 -9.64 -7.27 -8.94
C HIS A 87 -10.26 -6.38 -7.86
N ASN A 88 -11.54 -6.08 -7.96
CA ASN A 88 -12.26 -5.09 -7.15
C ASN A 88 -11.83 -3.63 -7.42
N ALA A 89 -11.27 -3.38 -8.59
CA ALA A 89 -10.68 -2.11 -9.01
C ALA A 89 -11.59 -0.91 -8.78
N VAL A 90 -12.88 -1.04 -9.15
CA VAL A 90 -13.85 0.08 -9.09
C VAL A 90 -14.14 0.51 -7.65
N ARG A 91 -14.12 -0.41 -6.69
CA ARG A 91 -14.44 -0.10 -5.29
C ARG A 91 -13.20 0.25 -4.46
N PHE A 92 -12.05 -0.27 -4.84
CA PHE A 92 -10.82 -0.13 -4.06
C PHE A 92 -9.74 0.64 -4.82
N ASP A 93 -8.97 0.01 -5.67
CA ASP A 93 -7.73 0.54 -6.25
C ASP A 93 -7.91 1.88 -6.95
N ILE A 94 -8.86 1.97 -7.88
CA ILE A 94 -9.10 3.19 -8.66
C ILE A 94 -9.55 4.35 -7.76
N ARG A 95 -10.39 4.08 -6.77
CA ARG A 95 -10.88 5.13 -5.86
C ARG A 95 -9.74 5.63 -4.97
N LYS A 96 -8.92 4.72 -4.47
CA LYS A 96 -7.76 5.06 -3.66
C LYS A 96 -6.73 5.87 -4.47
N LEU A 97 -6.36 5.40 -5.65
CA LEU A 97 -5.44 6.14 -6.52
C LEU A 97 -5.98 7.52 -6.91
N ASN A 98 -7.23 7.61 -7.35
CA ASN A 98 -7.83 8.91 -7.70
C ASN A 98 -7.82 9.90 -6.53
N TYR A 99 -8.09 9.43 -5.32
CA TYR A 99 -8.02 10.28 -4.12
C TYR A 99 -6.59 10.76 -3.88
N ARG A 100 -5.61 9.85 -3.91
CA ARG A 100 -4.20 10.20 -3.71
C ARG A 100 -3.64 11.08 -4.83
N PHE A 101 -4.02 10.87 -6.07
CA PHE A 101 -3.64 11.74 -7.17
C PHE A 101 -4.08 13.19 -6.91
N ILE A 102 -5.36 13.40 -6.61
CA ILE A 102 -5.89 14.75 -6.35
C ILE A 102 -5.24 15.39 -5.12
N THR A 103 -5.07 14.66 -4.03
CA THR A 103 -4.46 15.20 -2.79
C THR A 103 -2.98 15.54 -2.95
N ASN A 104 -2.29 14.90 -3.91
CA ASN A 104 -0.89 15.17 -4.25
C ASN A 104 -0.71 16.08 -5.48
N GLY A 105 -1.77 16.79 -5.89
CA GLY A 105 -1.71 17.81 -6.94
C GLY A 105 -1.73 17.27 -8.37
N TYR A 106 -1.97 15.98 -8.58
CA TYR A 106 -2.19 15.40 -9.89
C TYR A 106 -3.65 15.61 -10.32
N PHE A 107 -3.89 15.76 -11.60
CA PHE A 107 -5.24 15.62 -12.14
C PHE A 107 -5.64 14.14 -12.20
N LYS A 108 -6.94 13.90 -12.27
CA LYS A 108 -7.42 12.56 -12.57
C LYS A 108 -6.90 12.15 -13.95
N PRO A 109 -6.38 10.91 -14.10
CA PRO A 109 -5.90 10.44 -15.40
C PRO A 109 -6.94 10.54 -16.51
N SER A 110 -6.43 10.60 -17.75
CA SER A 110 -7.25 10.58 -18.98
C SER A 110 -8.27 9.44 -18.98
N PRO A 111 -9.42 9.59 -19.64
CA PRO A 111 -10.46 8.56 -19.61
C PRO A 111 -9.97 7.20 -20.13
N TYR A 112 -10.21 6.16 -19.37
CA TYR A 112 -9.91 4.76 -19.69
C TYR A 112 -11.13 3.88 -19.40
N ALA A 113 -11.21 2.72 -20.08
CA ALA A 113 -12.17 1.69 -19.73
C ALA A 113 -11.69 0.85 -18.55
N VAL A 114 -12.62 0.30 -17.76
CA VAL A 114 -12.27 -0.51 -16.57
C VAL A 114 -12.82 -1.92 -16.72
N VAL A 115 -11.96 -2.92 -16.55
CA VAL A 115 -12.35 -4.32 -16.40
C VAL A 115 -12.08 -4.74 -14.95
N ASP A 116 -13.14 -4.80 -14.16
CA ASP A 116 -13.10 -5.27 -12.77
C ASP A 116 -13.34 -6.80 -12.74
N THR A 117 -12.28 -7.57 -12.52
CA THR A 117 -12.33 -9.03 -12.55
C THR A 117 -13.17 -9.62 -11.45
N LEU A 118 -13.37 -8.95 -10.31
CA LEU A 118 -14.32 -9.37 -9.28
C LEU A 118 -15.76 -9.34 -9.82
N LYS A 119 -16.14 -8.24 -10.50
CA LYS A 119 -17.48 -8.12 -11.11
C LYS A 119 -17.71 -9.13 -12.22
N GLN A 120 -16.67 -9.39 -13.03
CA GLN A 120 -16.75 -10.43 -14.06
C GLN A 120 -16.92 -11.82 -13.45
N ALA A 121 -16.16 -12.14 -12.40
CA ALA A 121 -16.29 -13.40 -11.69
C ALA A 121 -17.69 -13.57 -11.07
N GLN A 122 -18.21 -12.54 -10.41
CA GLN A 122 -19.56 -12.55 -9.84
C GLN A 122 -20.66 -12.74 -10.88
N ARG A 123 -20.46 -12.23 -12.10
CA ARG A 123 -21.43 -12.35 -13.19
C ARG A 123 -21.43 -13.72 -13.85
N HIS A 124 -20.27 -14.36 -13.94
CA HIS A 124 -20.08 -15.55 -14.77
C HIS A 124 -19.92 -16.85 -13.99
N PHE A 125 -19.59 -16.78 -12.70
CA PHE A 125 -19.30 -17.98 -11.90
C PHE A 125 -20.16 -18.02 -10.63
N ALA A 126 -20.81 -19.15 -10.39
CA ALA A 126 -21.50 -19.44 -9.13
C ALA A 126 -20.50 -20.01 -8.08
N ALA A 127 -19.41 -19.30 -7.84
CA ALA A 127 -18.39 -19.73 -6.91
C ALA A 127 -18.81 -19.45 -5.45
N SER A 128 -18.35 -20.28 -4.50
CA SER A 128 -18.58 -20.08 -3.06
C SER A 128 -17.89 -18.82 -2.51
N SER A 129 -16.83 -18.36 -3.17
CA SER A 129 -16.16 -17.10 -2.91
C SER A 129 -15.62 -16.50 -4.22
N HIS A 130 -15.72 -15.19 -4.34
CA HIS A 130 -15.15 -14.45 -5.48
C HIS A 130 -13.88 -13.70 -5.10
N LYS A 131 -13.28 -13.99 -3.95
CA LYS A 131 -11.94 -13.47 -3.60
C LYS A 131 -10.90 -14.00 -4.60
N LEU A 132 -9.94 -13.18 -4.98
CA LEU A 132 -8.92 -13.55 -5.96
C LEU A 132 -8.18 -14.83 -5.57
N ASP A 133 -7.74 -14.93 -4.31
CA ASP A 133 -7.07 -16.12 -3.78
C ASP A 133 -7.91 -17.40 -3.95
N HIS A 134 -9.21 -17.35 -3.66
CA HIS A 134 -10.10 -18.48 -3.84
C HIS A 134 -10.25 -18.88 -5.32
N LEU A 135 -10.40 -17.90 -6.20
CA LEU A 135 -10.56 -18.14 -7.64
C LEU A 135 -9.27 -18.69 -8.26
N THR A 136 -8.12 -18.12 -7.94
CA THR A 136 -6.82 -18.60 -8.46
C THR A 136 -6.55 -20.03 -8.00
N LYS A 137 -6.82 -20.35 -6.75
CA LYS A 137 -6.72 -21.70 -6.20
C LYS A 137 -7.67 -22.68 -6.89
N THR A 138 -8.92 -22.30 -7.07
CA THR A 138 -9.93 -23.14 -7.72
C THR A 138 -9.63 -23.39 -9.19
N PHE A 139 -9.06 -22.42 -9.89
CA PHE A 139 -8.69 -22.54 -11.30
C PHE A 139 -7.29 -23.13 -11.52
N GLY A 140 -6.58 -23.51 -10.47
CA GLY A 140 -5.21 -24.09 -10.58
C GLY A 140 -4.16 -23.09 -11.06
N LEU A 141 -4.39 -21.79 -10.80
CA LEU A 141 -3.45 -20.71 -11.12
C LEU A 141 -2.45 -20.49 -9.98
N SER A 142 -1.42 -19.69 -10.23
CA SER A 142 -0.47 -19.27 -9.20
C SER A 142 -1.20 -18.64 -8.01
N GLN A 143 -0.80 -19.02 -6.81
CA GLN A 143 -1.41 -18.52 -5.58
C GLN A 143 -0.66 -17.29 -5.09
N LYS A 144 -1.40 -16.43 -4.38
CA LYS A 144 -0.87 -15.30 -3.65
C LYS A 144 -0.03 -15.81 -2.46
N HIS A 145 1.03 -15.08 -2.09
CA HIS A 145 1.78 -15.38 -0.88
C HIS A 145 0.91 -15.20 0.36
N ASP A 146 1.03 -16.12 1.31
CA ASP A 146 0.36 -15.96 2.61
C ASP A 146 0.93 -14.76 3.35
N THR A 147 0.05 -13.94 3.87
CA THR A 147 0.43 -12.77 4.66
C THR A 147 -0.54 -12.53 5.81
N THR A 148 -0.08 -11.78 6.80
CA THR A 148 -0.87 -11.37 7.96
C THR A 148 -0.91 -9.85 8.02
N PHE A 149 -1.82 -9.28 8.82
CA PHE A 149 -1.90 -7.84 9.03
C PHE A 149 -0.58 -7.23 9.54
N ALA A 150 0.24 -8.02 10.22
CA ALA A 150 1.56 -7.59 10.68
C ALA A 150 2.48 -7.09 9.54
N LEU A 151 2.30 -7.57 8.30
CA LEU A 151 3.05 -7.04 7.16
C LEU A 151 2.83 -5.53 7.00
N TRP A 152 1.57 -5.09 6.94
CA TRP A 152 1.22 -3.67 6.80
C TRP A 152 1.59 -2.85 8.03
N GLU A 153 1.40 -3.39 9.23
CA GLU A 153 1.82 -2.76 10.48
C GLU A 153 3.33 -2.48 10.47
N ASN A 154 4.14 -3.47 10.11
CA ASN A 154 5.60 -3.35 10.09
C ASN A 154 6.12 -2.41 8.99
N CYS A 155 5.36 -2.19 7.92
CA CYS A 155 5.73 -1.20 6.90
C CYS A 155 5.58 0.25 7.39
N VAL A 156 4.80 0.51 8.43
CA VAL A 156 4.44 1.88 8.85
C VAL A 156 4.66 2.18 10.32
N SER A 157 4.90 1.17 11.16
CA SER A 157 4.97 1.38 12.60
C SER A 157 6.39 1.52 13.11
N ASN A 158 6.51 2.41 14.09
CA ASN A 158 7.77 2.74 14.75
C ASN A 158 7.58 2.71 16.28
N LYS A 159 6.93 1.66 16.79
CA LYS A 159 6.60 1.56 18.22
C LYS A 159 7.84 1.53 19.11
N ASP A 160 8.90 0.90 18.66
CA ASP A 160 10.12 0.74 19.45
C ASP A 160 10.96 2.04 19.48
N LEU A 161 11.05 2.76 18.36
CA LEU A 161 11.79 4.04 18.33
C LEU A 161 11.20 5.08 19.30
N MET A 162 9.88 5.14 19.44
CA MET A 162 9.25 6.09 20.38
C MET A 162 9.71 5.89 21.82
N LYS A 163 9.96 4.64 22.24
CA LYS A 163 10.50 4.35 23.55
C LYS A 163 11.90 4.97 23.76
N TYR A 164 12.76 4.87 22.75
CA TYR A 164 14.11 5.43 22.82
C TYR A 164 14.10 6.97 22.71
N VAL A 165 13.20 7.56 21.91
CA VAL A 165 13.01 9.01 21.85
C VAL A 165 12.57 9.55 23.23
N ILE A 166 11.64 8.89 23.90
CA ILE A 166 11.20 9.29 25.23
C ILE A 166 12.37 9.21 26.21
N ASN A 167 13.12 8.11 26.22
CA ASN A 167 14.30 7.96 27.07
C ASN A 167 15.35 9.06 26.84
N TYR A 168 15.59 9.42 25.56
CA TYR A 168 16.51 10.52 25.20
C TYR A 168 16.03 11.86 25.75
N LEU A 169 14.74 12.17 25.62
CA LEU A 169 14.15 13.45 26.07
C LEU A 169 14.12 13.56 27.59
N GLU A 170 13.97 12.44 28.30
CA GLU A 170 13.91 12.36 29.76
C GLU A 170 15.29 12.17 30.41
N ALA A 171 16.35 11.94 29.62
CA ALA A 171 17.69 11.69 30.14
C ALA A 171 18.23 12.88 30.95
N PRO A 172 18.67 12.67 32.20
CA PRO A 172 18.99 13.74 33.14
C PRO A 172 20.33 14.43 32.85
N ASP A 173 21.25 13.79 32.13
CA ASP A 173 22.58 14.35 31.82
C ASP A 173 23.04 14.10 30.39
N LEU A 174 24.15 14.75 29.99
CA LEU A 174 24.71 14.68 28.64
C LEU A 174 25.20 13.27 28.28
N LYS A 175 25.76 12.52 29.23
CA LYS A 175 26.29 11.20 28.99
C LYS A 175 25.19 10.18 28.69
N GLU A 176 24.08 10.26 29.44
CA GLU A 176 22.91 9.43 29.18
C GLU A 176 22.26 9.80 27.86
N ARG A 177 22.25 11.10 27.47
CA ARG A 177 21.77 11.52 26.16
C ARG A 177 22.63 10.99 25.02
N GLU A 178 23.96 10.99 25.16
CA GLU A 178 24.86 10.40 24.15
C GLU A 178 24.61 8.90 23.98
N ILE A 179 24.40 8.18 25.06
CA ILE A 179 24.04 6.73 25.02
C ILE A 179 22.70 6.55 24.33
N CYS A 180 21.67 7.30 24.71
CA CYS A 180 20.36 7.26 24.06
C CYS A 180 20.43 7.63 22.57
N GLN A 181 21.25 8.62 22.20
CA GLN A 181 21.45 8.99 20.81
C GLN A 181 22.10 7.88 20.00
N THR A 182 23.11 7.20 20.55
CA THR A 182 23.75 6.06 19.87
C THR A 182 22.74 4.92 19.65
N ILE A 183 21.90 4.61 20.65
CA ILE A 183 20.85 3.62 20.53
C ILE A 183 19.80 4.04 19.49
N LEU A 184 19.40 5.32 19.47
CA LEU A 184 18.46 5.85 18.49
C LEU A 184 18.99 5.72 17.05
N ASP A 185 20.27 6.00 16.84
CA ASP A 185 20.91 5.90 15.54
C ASP A 185 20.99 4.43 15.08
N GLU A 186 21.32 3.50 15.97
CA GLU A 186 21.35 2.07 15.70
C GLU A 186 19.94 1.49 15.44
N GLU A 187 18.99 1.79 16.32
CA GLU A 187 17.59 1.34 16.19
C GLU A 187 16.89 1.96 14.97
N TYR A 188 17.20 3.21 14.64
CA TYR A 188 16.67 3.83 13.43
C TYR A 188 17.18 3.12 12.18
N TRP A 189 18.46 2.72 12.18
CA TRP A 189 19.03 1.92 11.10
C TRP A 189 18.36 0.54 11.01
N ASP A 190 18.23 -0.16 12.12
CA ASP A 190 17.58 -1.47 12.18
C ASP A 190 16.10 -1.37 11.76
N LEU A 191 15.42 -0.31 12.15
CA LEU A 191 14.05 -0.05 11.76
C LEU A 191 13.93 0.18 10.25
N THR A 192 14.80 1.02 9.66
CA THR A 192 14.77 1.25 8.21
C THR A 192 15.03 -0.02 7.43
N VAL A 193 15.98 -0.85 7.84
CA VAL A 193 16.25 -2.16 7.23
C VAL A 193 15.05 -3.10 7.39
N ASN A 194 14.38 -3.09 8.53
CA ASN A 194 13.20 -3.91 8.75
C ASN A 194 12.01 -3.45 7.89
N ILE A 195 11.76 -2.16 7.80
CA ILE A 195 10.74 -1.58 6.92
C ILE A 195 11.05 -1.91 5.46
N GLU A 196 12.28 -1.72 5.01
CA GLU A 196 12.70 -2.04 3.64
C GLU A 196 12.44 -3.50 3.30
N LYS A 197 12.81 -4.42 4.18
CA LYS A 197 12.54 -5.86 4.02
C LYS A 197 11.04 -6.17 3.87
N HIS A 198 10.18 -5.50 4.64
CA HIS A 198 8.74 -5.69 4.54
C HIS A 198 8.15 -5.06 3.29
N LEU A 199 8.66 -3.91 2.85
CA LEU A 199 8.27 -3.29 1.58
C LEU A 199 8.69 -4.15 0.39
N ASP A 200 9.90 -4.72 0.40
CA ASP A 200 10.34 -5.68 -0.62
C ASP A 200 9.46 -6.92 -0.67
N TYR A 201 9.03 -7.43 0.50
CA TYR A 201 8.10 -8.55 0.56
C TYR A 201 6.73 -8.14 -0.01
N MET A 202 6.27 -6.93 0.27
CA MET A 202 5.01 -6.41 -0.23
C MET A 202 5.02 -6.29 -1.76
N LEU A 203 6.14 -5.88 -2.37
CA LEU A 203 6.29 -5.86 -3.83
C LEU A 203 6.18 -7.26 -4.46
N LYS A 204 6.65 -8.29 -3.76
CA LYS A 204 6.50 -9.68 -4.20
C LYS A 204 5.08 -10.21 -3.99
N TYR A 205 4.36 -9.62 -3.05
CA TYR A 205 2.97 -9.95 -2.74
C TYR A 205 2.00 -9.39 -3.80
N ASN A 206 2.27 -8.20 -4.36
CA ASN A 206 1.53 -7.62 -5.47
C ASN A 206 1.84 -8.34 -6.79
#